data_cb06a047032f0c322e45a1109e8039fb
#
_entry.id   cb06a047032f0c322e45a1109e8039fb
#
_cell.length_a   1.000
_cell.length_b   1.000
_cell.length_c   1.000
_cell.angle_alpha   90.00
_cell.angle_beta   90.00
_cell.angle_gamma   90.00
#
_symmetry.space_group_name_H-M   'P 1'
#
loop_
_entity.id
_entity.type
_entity.pdbx_description
1 polymer ?
#
loop_
_entity_poly.entity_id
_entity_poly.type
_entity_poly.pdbx_seq_one_letter_code
_entity_poly.pdbx_strand_id
1 'polypeptide(L)'
;MPARIAIVTTVKMPLPDPDEELLLPLLPEAALVAWDDADVDWASFDVVVLRSTWNYAAHLDEFLAWATRVSQVARLLNPIAIVEWNTDKRYLADLASRGIPVVPTQFFAPGEPVSADAVAGHVVVKPTVGAGSRGAALFRDDAAGALSHAAGLQSAGYAVMV
;
A
#
# COMPACT_ATOMS: atom_id res chain seq x y z
N MET A 1 24.77 21.81 -7.56
CA MET A 1 23.57 22.31 -6.86
C MET A 1 23.09 21.20 -5.93
N PRO A 2 22.48 21.49 -4.78
CA PRO A 2 21.87 20.44 -3.95
C PRO A 2 20.78 19.72 -4.75
N ALA A 3 20.57 18.43 -4.44
CA ALA A 3 19.54 17.64 -5.10
C ALA A 3 18.15 18.13 -4.69
N ARG A 4 17.24 18.30 -5.66
CA ARG A 4 15.83 18.62 -5.40
C ARG A 4 15.08 17.36 -5.06
N ILE A 5 14.48 17.31 -3.87
CA ILE A 5 13.84 16.12 -3.32
C ILE A 5 12.33 16.36 -3.21
N ALA A 6 11.53 15.44 -3.74
CA ALA A 6 10.09 15.37 -3.46
C ALA A 6 9.84 14.33 -2.38
N ILE A 7 9.20 14.73 -1.29
CA ILE A 7 8.57 13.83 -0.31
C ILE A 7 7.11 13.66 -0.72
N VAL A 8 6.73 12.44 -1.07
CA VAL A 8 5.44 12.22 -1.75
C VAL A 8 4.32 11.94 -0.76
N THR A 9 3.27 12.73 -0.88
CA THR A 9 1.99 12.63 -0.15
C THR A 9 0.81 12.46 -1.12
N THR A 10 -0.40 12.78 -0.68
CA THR A 10 -1.65 12.83 -1.48
C THR A 10 -2.39 14.15 -1.25
N VAL A 11 -3.09 14.66 -2.27
CA VAL A 11 -3.89 15.91 -2.20
C VAL A 11 -4.92 15.87 -1.07
N LYS A 12 -5.48 14.70 -0.76
CA LYS A 12 -6.54 14.56 0.26
C LYS A 12 -6.04 14.48 1.70
N MET A 13 -4.74 14.61 1.94
CA MET A 13 -4.22 14.71 3.31
C MET A 13 -4.58 16.08 3.88
N PRO A 14 -5.44 16.15 4.91
CA PRO A 14 -5.86 17.43 5.49
C PRO A 14 -4.74 18.13 6.28
N LEU A 15 -3.74 17.35 6.73
CA LEU A 15 -2.55 17.82 7.46
C LEU A 15 -1.36 16.94 7.02
N PRO A 16 -0.12 17.45 7.11
CA PRO A 16 1.07 16.61 6.96
C PRO A 16 1.02 15.41 7.90
N ASP A 17 1.54 14.28 7.45
CA ASP A 17 1.76 13.14 8.32
C ASP A 17 2.72 13.55 9.46
N PRO A 18 2.47 13.18 10.74
CA PRO A 18 3.34 13.58 11.86
C PRO A 18 4.82 13.27 11.65
N ASP A 19 5.14 12.20 10.93
CA ASP A 19 6.54 11.88 10.59
C ASP A 19 7.13 12.91 9.62
N GLU A 20 6.33 13.48 8.73
CA GLU A 20 6.76 14.51 7.78
C GLU A 20 7.02 15.84 8.47
N GLU A 21 6.26 16.17 9.52
CA GLU A 21 6.50 17.35 10.34
C GLU A 21 7.88 17.30 11.00
N LEU A 22 8.35 16.10 11.36
CA LEU A 22 9.69 15.89 11.91
C LEU A 22 10.77 15.83 10.84
N LEU A 23 10.44 15.31 9.66
CA LEU A 23 11.41 15.09 8.57
C LEU A 23 11.73 16.37 7.80
N LEU A 24 10.72 17.14 7.43
CA LEU A 24 10.87 18.30 6.52
C LEU A 24 11.84 19.36 7.07
N PRO A 25 11.85 19.71 8.38
CA PRO A 25 12.84 20.64 8.92
C PRO A 25 14.30 20.18 8.79
N LEU A 26 14.52 18.87 8.66
CA LEU A 26 15.85 18.27 8.50
C LEU A 26 16.29 18.20 7.03
N LEU A 27 15.37 18.45 6.10
CA LEU A 27 15.57 18.39 4.64
C LEU A 27 15.09 19.70 4.00
N PRO A 28 15.76 20.83 4.22
CA PRO A 28 15.28 22.14 3.74
C PRO A 28 15.15 22.24 2.22
N GLU A 29 15.81 21.36 1.47
CA GLU A 29 15.73 21.29 0.01
C GLU A 29 14.59 20.39 -0.50
N ALA A 30 13.85 19.73 0.42
CA ALA A 30 12.75 18.85 0.06
C ALA A 30 11.42 19.61 0.01
N ALA A 31 10.60 19.26 -0.97
CA ALA A 31 9.21 19.71 -1.07
C ALA A 31 8.25 18.56 -0.76
N LEU A 32 7.18 18.85 -0.01
CA LEU A 32 6.06 17.94 0.16
C LEU A 32 5.15 18.06 -1.07
N VAL A 33 4.97 16.97 -1.83
CA VAL A 33 4.31 16.98 -3.14
C VAL A 33 3.33 15.82 -3.24
N ALA A 34 2.11 16.09 -3.68
CA ALA A 34 1.09 15.06 -3.83
C ALA A 34 1.25 14.30 -5.15
N TRP A 35 1.18 12.95 -5.08
CA TRP A 35 1.31 12.11 -6.27
C TRP A 35 0.12 12.23 -7.23
N ASP A 36 -1.05 12.57 -6.69
CA ASP A 36 -2.34 12.73 -7.36
C ASP A 36 -2.65 14.19 -7.75
N ASP A 37 -1.64 15.07 -7.70
CA ASP A 37 -1.70 16.41 -8.25
C ASP A 37 -1.17 16.40 -9.69
N ALA A 38 -2.04 16.75 -10.64
CA ALA A 38 -1.74 16.71 -12.06
C ALA A 38 -0.79 17.85 -12.53
N ASP A 39 -0.65 18.91 -11.72
CA ASP A 39 0.13 20.09 -12.08
C ASP A 39 1.62 19.95 -11.72
N VAL A 40 2.01 18.85 -11.11
CA VAL A 40 3.39 18.61 -10.66
C VAL A 40 4.30 18.22 -11.81
N ASP A 41 5.36 19.01 -12.05
CA ASP A 41 6.47 18.64 -12.94
C ASP A 41 7.48 17.73 -12.21
N TRP A 42 7.27 16.43 -12.32
CA TRP A 42 8.12 15.41 -11.69
C TRP A 42 9.54 15.37 -12.25
N ALA A 43 9.76 15.79 -13.50
CA ALA A 43 11.11 15.90 -14.09
C ALA A 43 11.93 17.01 -13.43
N SER A 44 11.29 17.90 -12.70
CA SER A 44 11.98 18.94 -11.95
C SER A 44 12.69 18.43 -10.69
N PHE A 45 12.46 17.21 -10.23
CA PHE A 45 13.08 16.60 -9.04
C PHE A 45 14.19 15.61 -9.43
N ASP A 46 15.24 15.56 -8.62
CA ASP A 46 16.31 14.56 -8.77
C ASP A 46 15.96 13.25 -8.05
N VAL A 47 15.26 13.37 -6.90
CA VAL A 47 14.87 12.24 -6.05
C VAL A 47 13.41 12.39 -5.62
N VAL A 48 12.65 11.30 -5.72
CA VAL A 48 11.25 11.21 -5.33
C VAL A 48 11.11 10.10 -4.29
N VAL A 49 10.68 10.44 -3.08
CA VAL A 49 10.60 9.53 -1.92
C VAL A 49 9.14 9.27 -1.58
N LEU A 50 8.68 8.04 -1.74
CA LEU A 50 7.32 7.64 -1.35
C LEU A 50 7.19 7.64 0.19
N ARG A 51 6.22 8.40 0.71
CA ARG A 51 5.96 8.51 2.15
C ARG A 51 4.48 8.31 2.48
N SER A 52 3.68 9.34 2.41
CA SER A 52 2.29 9.36 2.90
C SER A 52 1.25 9.27 1.78
N THR A 53 1.46 8.39 0.84
CA THR A 53 0.55 8.13 -0.30
C THR A 53 -0.68 7.30 0.11
N TRP A 54 -1.32 7.62 1.25
CA TRP A 54 -2.31 6.78 1.94
C TRP A 54 -3.56 6.42 1.15
N ASN A 55 -3.85 7.12 0.07
CA ASN A 55 -5.00 6.83 -0.81
C ASN A 55 -4.68 5.84 -1.93
N TYR A 56 -3.42 5.43 -2.12
CA TYR A 56 -3.00 4.58 -3.24
C TYR A 56 -3.83 3.29 -3.37
N ALA A 57 -4.27 2.72 -2.23
CA ALA A 57 -5.00 1.46 -2.25
C ALA A 57 -6.40 1.57 -2.89
N ALA A 58 -6.98 2.77 -2.94
CA ALA A 58 -8.24 3.04 -3.63
C ALA A 58 -8.03 3.45 -5.10
N HIS A 59 -6.80 3.74 -5.50
CA HIS A 59 -6.40 4.24 -6.82
C HIS A 59 -5.15 3.50 -7.32
N LEU A 60 -5.10 2.16 -7.12
CA LEU A 60 -3.87 1.38 -7.32
C LEU A 60 -3.31 1.51 -8.74
N ASP A 61 -4.15 1.34 -9.76
CA ASP A 61 -3.72 1.40 -11.16
C ASP A 61 -3.18 2.78 -11.54
N GLU A 62 -3.84 3.85 -11.06
CA GLU A 62 -3.41 5.23 -11.27
C GLU A 62 -2.07 5.51 -10.56
N PHE A 63 -1.93 5.02 -9.32
CA PHE A 63 -0.71 5.14 -8.53
C PHE A 63 0.46 4.41 -9.17
N LEU A 64 0.29 3.17 -9.61
CA LEU A 64 1.35 2.40 -10.27
C LEU A 64 1.73 3.02 -11.62
N ALA A 65 0.76 3.47 -12.41
CA ALA A 65 1.02 4.18 -13.66
C ALA A 65 1.79 5.49 -13.41
N TRP A 66 1.45 6.25 -12.37
CA TRP A 66 2.17 7.43 -11.94
C TRP A 66 3.61 7.08 -11.52
N ALA A 67 3.80 6.09 -10.64
CA ALA A 67 5.11 5.69 -10.15
C ALA A 67 6.03 5.21 -11.29
N THR A 68 5.47 4.50 -12.28
CA THR A 68 6.18 4.08 -13.49
C THR A 68 6.67 5.29 -14.30
N ARG A 69 5.80 6.29 -14.55
CA ARG A 69 6.21 7.52 -15.26
C ARG A 69 7.28 8.29 -14.51
N VAL A 70 7.13 8.45 -13.19
CA VAL A 70 8.11 9.16 -12.35
C VAL A 70 9.46 8.47 -12.36
N SER A 71 9.49 7.13 -12.31
CA SER A 71 10.74 6.36 -12.34
C SER A 71 11.58 6.53 -13.62
N GLN A 72 10.96 7.06 -14.69
CA GLN A 72 11.64 7.34 -15.97
C GLN A 72 12.30 8.73 -16.02
N VAL A 73 11.87 9.65 -15.14
CA VAL A 73 12.34 11.06 -15.16
C VAL A 73 13.05 11.49 -13.90
N ALA A 74 12.89 10.74 -12.78
CA ALA A 74 13.52 11.01 -11.50
C ALA A 74 13.91 9.70 -10.79
N ARG A 75 14.81 9.77 -9.84
CA ARG A 75 15.17 8.62 -9.01
C ARG A 75 14.07 8.33 -7.98
N LEU A 76 13.22 7.35 -8.24
CA LEU A 76 12.16 6.93 -7.32
C LEU A 76 12.72 6.07 -6.18
N LEU A 77 12.37 6.39 -4.95
CA LEU A 77 12.63 5.63 -3.71
C LEU A 77 11.28 5.28 -3.03
N ASN A 78 10.91 4.00 -2.94
CA ASN A 78 11.60 2.79 -3.38
C ASN A 78 11.56 2.64 -4.91
N PRO A 79 12.47 1.80 -5.51
CA PRO A 79 12.44 1.53 -6.94
C PRO A 79 11.09 0.97 -7.40
N ILE A 80 10.68 1.29 -8.64
CA ILE A 80 9.36 0.90 -9.17
C ILE A 80 9.08 -0.60 -9.06
N ALA A 81 10.06 -1.46 -9.33
CA ALA A 81 9.89 -2.91 -9.21
C ALA A 81 9.54 -3.37 -7.78
N ILE A 82 10.02 -2.65 -6.76
CA ILE A 82 9.65 -2.92 -5.35
C ILE A 82 8.25 -2.39 -5.06
N VAL A 83 7.90 -1.23 -5.60
CA VAL A 83 6.55 -0.65 -5.43
C VAL A 83 5.49 -1.58 -6.03
N GLU A 84 5.68 -2.01 -7.27
CA GLU A 84 4.78 -2.96 -7.95
C GLU A 84 4.64 -4.28 -7.18
N TRP A 85 5.78 -4.82 -6.68
CA TRP A 85 5.79 -6.09 -5.97
C TRP A 85 5.11 -6.01 -4.60
N ASN A 86 5.31 -4.92 -3.81
CA ASN A 86 4.88 -4.88 -2.41
C ASN A 86 3.53 -4.17 -2.17
N THR A 87 2.93 -3.54 -3.17
CA THR A 87 1.59 -2.93 -3.03
C THR A 87 0.50 -3.98 -2.83
N ASP A 88 0.64 -5.19 -3.41
CA ASP A 88 -0.21 -6.34 -3.11
C ASP A 88 0.52 -7.28 -2.14
N LYS A 89 -0.11 -7.60 -1.02
CA LYS A 89 0.46 -8.45 0.05
C LYS A 89 0.68 -9.92 -0.35
N ARG A 90 0.33 -10.31 -1.58
CA ARG A 90 0.73 -11.62 -2.14
C ARG A 90 2.24 -11.79 -2.20
N TYR A 91 3.03 -10.74 -2.11
CA TYR A 91 4.48 -10.84 -1.95
C TYR A 91 4.91 -11.70 -0.74
N LEU A 92 4.04 -11.87 0.27
CA LEU A 92 4.31 -12.77 1.40
C LEU A 92 4.43 -14.24 0.96
N ALA A 93 3.64 -14.67 -0.04
CA ALA A 93 3.78 -16.01 -0.61
C ALA A 93 5.12 -16.18 -1.34
N ASP A 94 5.58 -15.14 -2.05
CA ASP A 94 6.90 -15.15 -2.69
C ASP A 94 8.03 -15.23 -1.66
N LEU A 95 7.95 -14.47 -0.57
CA LEU A 95 8.91 -14.55 0.54
C LEU A 95 8.91 -15.95 1.17
N ALA A 96 7.74 -16.52 1.45
CA ALA A 96 7.61 -17.87 2.00
C ALA A 96 8.24 -18.93 1.08
N SER A 97 8.03 -18.83 -0.23
CA SER A 97 8.60 -19.74 -1.22
C SER A 97 10.14 -19.73 -1.26
N ARG A 98 10.73 -18.62 -0.81
CA ARG A 98 12.20 -18.43 -0.68
C ARG A 98 12.73 -18.81 0.71
N GLY A 99 11.90 -19.43 1.56
CA GLY A 99 12.27 -19.84 2.91
C GLY A 99 12.35 -18.73 3.94
N ILE A 100 11.83 -17.55 3.63
CA ILE A 100 11.74 -16.43 4.59
C ILE A 100 10.52 -16.67 5.49
N PRO A 101 10.67 -16.67 6.83
CA PRO A 101 9.56 -16.85 7.74
C PRO A 101 8.51 -15.73 7.58
N VAL A 102 7.27 -16.11 7.32
CA VAL A 102 6.12 -15.21 7.27
C VAL A 102 5.00 -15.78 8.14
N VAL A 103 4.07 -14.92 8.55
CA VAL A 103 2.83 -15.40 9.18
C VAL A 103 2.09 -16.28 8.16
N PRO A 104 1.63 -17.49 8.53
CA PRO A 104 0.83 -18.33 7.64
C PRO A 104 -0.35 -17.53 7.10
N THR A 105 -0.49 -17.51 5.79
CA THR A 105 -1.48 -16.65 5.12
C THR A 105 -2.05 -17.36 3.91
N GLN A 106 -3.36 -17.29 3.75
CA GLN A 106 -4.08 -17.76 2.57
C GLN A 106 -4.64 -16.56 1.81
N PHE A 107 -4.69 -16.65 0.47
CA PHE A 107 -5.15 -15.59 -0.40
C PHE A 107 -6.33 -16.07 -1.23
N PHE A 108 -7.35 -15.23 -1.34
CA PHE A 108 -8.59 -15.51 -2.06
C PHE A 108 -8.87 -14.38 -3.04
N ALA A 109 -9.10 -14.72 -4.32
CA ALA A 109 -9.48 -13.76 -5.34
C ALA A 109 -10.89 -13.20 -5.08
N PRO A 110 -11.27 -12.06 -5.69
CA PRO A 110 -12.66 -11.60 -5.67
C PRO A 110 -13.61 -12.70 -6.18
N GLY A 111 -14.62 -13.03 -5.38
CA GLY A 111 -15.58 -14.11 -5.70
C GLY A 111 -15.11 -15.54 -5.43
N GLU A 112 -13.85 -15.76 -5.04
CA GLU A 112 -13.37 -17.06 -4.60
C GLU A 112 -13.85 -17.35 -3.16
N PRO A 113 -14.52 -18.49 -2.90
CA PRO A 113 -15.03 -18.77 -1.56
C PRO A 113 -13.90 -18.92 -0.54
N VAL A 114 -13.98 -18.19 0.56
CA VAL A 114 -13.08 -18.38 1.72
C VAL A 114 -13.52 -19.63 2.46
N SER A 115 -12.59 -20.59 2.65
CA SER A 115 -12.89 -21.84 3.32
C SER A 115 -13.06 -21.66 4.84
N ALA A 116 -13.88 -22.52 5.46
CA ALA A 116 -14.07 -22.50 6.90
C ALA A 116 -12.75 -22.78 7.66
N ASP A 117 -11.90 -23.63 7.10
CA ASP A 117 -10.60 -23.96 7.70
C ASP A 117 -9.64 -22.75 7.70
N ALA A 118 -9.74 -21.87 6.69
CA ALA A 118 -8.91 -20.67 6.62
C ALA A 118 -9.23 -19.67 7.73
N VAL A 119 -10.46 -19.70 8.25
CA VAL A 119 -10.95 -18.76 9.30
C VAL A 119 -11.09 -19.42 10.67
N ALA A 120 -10.51 -20.60 10.87
CA ALA A 120 -10.55 -21.29 12.14
C ALA A 120 -9.61 -20.64 13.18
N GLY A 121 -10.06 -20.54 14.43
CA GLY A 121 -9.28 -20.01 15.54
C GLY A 121 -9.12 -18.49 15.52
N HIS A 122 -7.89 -18.02 15.71
CA HIS A 122 -7.58 -16.59 15.76
C HIS A 122 -6.99 -16.13 14.44
N VAL A 123 -7.73 -15.33 13.68
CA VAL A 123 -7.34 -14.88 12.34
C VAL A 123 -7.53 -13.39 12.15
N VAL A 124 -6.76 -12.81 11.22
CA VAL A 124 -6.98 -11.47 10.70
C VAL A 124 -7.41 -11.58 9.25
N VAL A 125 -8.58 -11.04 8.95
CA VAL A 125 -9.10 -10.93 7.57
C VAL A 125 -8.90 -9.50 7.08
N LYS A 126 -8.29 -9.33 5.92
CA LYS A 126 -8.00 -8.00 5.34
C LYS A 126 -7.85 -8.04 3.81
N PRO A 127 -7.97 -6.88 3.12
CA PRO A 127 -7.64 -6.79 1.70
C PRO A 127 -6.15 -7.09 1.44
N THR A 128 -5.84 -7.69 0.29
CA THR A 128 -4.44 -7.88 -0.15
C THR A 128 -3.77 -6.55 -0.47
N VAL A 129 -4.51 -5.60 -1.01
CA VAL A 129 -4.09 -4.21 -1.22
C VAL A 129 -4.77 -3.32 -0.21
N GLY A 130 -4.01 -2.58 0.59
CA GLY A 130 -4.56 -1.72 1.63
C GLY A 130 -3.50 -1.06 2.49
N ALA A 131 -3.83 0.11 3.03
CA ALA A 131 -3.02 0.91 3.93
C ALA A 131 -3.82 1.33 5.17
N GLY A 132 -3.13 1.68 6.27
CA GLY A 132 -3.74 2.21 7.49
C GLY A 132 -4.75 1.26 8.14
N SER A 133 -4.56 -0.06 8.01
CA SER A 133 -5.45 -1.11 8.55
C SER A 133 -6.92 -1.02 8.06
N ARG A 134 -7.19 -0.26 7.01
CA ARG A 134 -8.55 -0.18 6.44
C ARG A 134 -8.99 -1.55 5.94
N GLY A 135 -10.19 -1.97 6.35
CA GLY A 135 -10.74 -3.29 6.00
C GLY A 135 -10.08 -4.46 6.72
N ALA A 136 -9.12 -4.24 7.64
CA ALA A 136 -8.56 -5.30 8.46
C ALA A 136 -9.40 -5.51 9.72
N ALA A 137 -9.73 -6.77 10.03
CA ALA A 137 -10.44 -7.14 11.25
C ALA A 137 -9.84 -8.42 11.85
N LEU A 138 -9.76 -8.44 13.19
CA LEU A 138 -9.30 -9.59 13.97
C LEU A 138 -10.53 -10.37 14.48
N PHE A 139 -10.51 -11.67 14.25
CA PHE A 139 -11.53 -12.60 14.73
C PHE A 139 -10.88 -13.61 15.68
N ARG A 140 -11.56 -13.90 16.81
CA ARG A 140 -11.11 -14.87 17.81
C ARG A 140 -12.22 -15.89 17.99
N ASP A 141 -12.01 -17.10 17.44
CA ASP A 141 -12.98 -18.20 17.46
C ASP A 141 -14.38 -17.79 16.91
N ASP A 142 -14.40 -16.84 15.97
CA ASP A 142 -15.59 -16.34 15.30
C ASP A 142 -15.47 -16.53 13.77
N ALA A 143 -15.54 -17.78 13.34
CA ALA A 143 -15.45 -18.12 11.91
C ALA A 143 -16.62 -17.51 11.09
N ALA A 144 -17.81 -17.39 11.69
CA ALA A 144 -18.96 -16.82 10.99
C ALA A 144 -18.76 -15.31 10.72
N GLY A 145 -18.27 -14.57 11.71
CA GLY A 145 -17.92 -13.16 11.56
C GLY A 145 -16.79 -12.95 10.54
N ALA A 146 -15.76 -13.81 10.59
CA ALA A 146 -14.65 -13.76 9.64
C ALA A 146 -15.09 -14.00 8.19
N LEU A 147 -15.93 -15.01 7.95
CA LEU A 147 -16.52 -15.29 6.63
C LEU A 147 -17.41 -14.14 6.14
N SER A 148 -18.24 -13.60 7.00
CA SER A 148 -19.09 -12.44 6.67
C SER A 148 -18.29 -11.22 6.28
N HIS A 149 -17.21 -10.93 7.02
CA HIS A 149 -16.30 -9.82 6.74
C HIS A 149 -15.57 -10.04 5.40
N ALA A 150 -15.04 -11.24 5.16
CA ALA A 150 -14.39 -11.59 3.90
C ALA A 150 -15.34 -11.42 2.71
N ALA A 151 -16.58 -11.93 2.83
CA ALA A 151 -17.61 -11.77 1.79
C ALA A 151 -17.94 -10.29 1.52
N GLY A 152 -18.01 -9.46 2.55
CA GLY A 152 -18.19 -8.02 2.41
C GLY A 152 -17.07 -7.35 1.63
N LEU A 153 -15.80 -7.69 1.92
CA LEU A 153 -14.64 -7.20 1.19
C LEU A 153 -14.66 -7.65 -0.28
N GLN A 154 -14.96 -8.94 -0.53
CA GLN A 154 -15.03 -9.47 -1.89
C GLN A 154 -16.17 -8.87 -2.70
N SER A 155 -17.32 -8.60 -2.08
CA SER A 155 -18.45 -7.91 -2.73
C SER A 155 -18.11 -6.47 -3.12
N ALA A 156 -17.15 -5.85 -2.40
CA ALA A 156 -16.59 -4.55 -2.75
C ALA A 156 -15.44 -4.65 -3.78
N GLY A 157 -15.16 -5.84 -4.32
CA GLY A 157 -14.16 -6.07 -5.37
C GLY A 157 -12.75 -6.37 -4.86
N TYR A 158 -12.54 -6.50 -3.54
CA TYR A 158 -11.21 -6.77 -3.00
C TYR A 158 -10.85 -8.26 -3.05
N ALA A 159 -9.60 -8.55 -3.39
CA ALA A 159 -8.98 -9.81 -3.01
C ALA A 159 -8.69 -9.80 -1.50
N VAL A 160 -8.87 -10.95 -0.85
CA VAL A 160 -8.80 -11.09 0.60
C VAL A 160 -7.62 -11.97 0.99
N MET A 161 -7.02 -11.66 2.12
CA MET A 161 -6.06 -12.54 2.80
C MET A 161 -6.52 -12.82 4.23
N VAL A 162 -6.24 -14.03 4.69
CA VAL A 162 -6.52 -14.53 6.03
C VAL A 162 -5.25 -15.07 6.66
#